data_f78bab50643a26acc67f4a8a3086a7e8
#
_entry.id   f78bab50643a26acc67f4a8a3086a7e8
#
_cell.length_a   1.000
_cell.length_b   1.000
_cell.length_c   1.000
_cell.angle_alpha   90.00
_cell.angle_beta   90.00
_cell.angle_gamma   90.00
#
_symmetry.space_group_name_H-M   'P 1'
#
loop_
_entity.id
_entity.type
_entity.pdbx_description
1 polymer ?
#
loop_
_entity_poly.entity_id
_entity_poly.type
_entity_poly.pdbx_seq_one_letter_code
_entity_poly.pdbx_strand_id
1 'polypeptide(L)'
;MVIVLLGWSCESVTMIFGARVKSADTAEPAEWVAPAIQGAWGSVGGFMPNHYPRVLHVHAPGPSIDEWWSAYRDLFGLIASIGMQHTSSPNRAWFAVWEGHSFEINTQIAWKDPAPDRAARRDRKRQRALLRKENDRRNASVTAALHQIPCLDLRHRKYYLLAGPVSAADQIEHPAMADWHNPDLFWPDDRRWFAATDVDFRSIYIAGDDDFTTELARSVPTDCKHVALDLQLEAED
;
A
#
# COMPACT_ATOMS: atom_id res chain seq x y z
N MET A 1 -31.07 -4.09 -5.03
CA MET A 1 -29.70 -4.28 -4.49
C MET A 1 -29.03 -5.33 -5.35
N VAL A 2 -28.14 -4.93 -6.24
CA VAL A 2 -27.44 -5.85 -7.15
C VAL A 2 -26.12 -6.21 -6.48
N ILE A 3 -26.00 -7.48 -6.07
CA ILE A 3 -24.71 -8.04 -5.63
C ILE A 3 -23.97 -8.39 -6.92
N VAL A 4 -22.98 -7.61 -7.30
CA VAL A 4 -22.06 -7.97 -8.38
C VAL A 4 -21.13 -9.04 -7.84
N LEU A 5 -21.45 -10.30 -8.12
CA LEU A 5 -20.53 -11.41 -7.93
C LEU A 5 -19.51 -11.38 -9.06
N LEU A 6 -18.39 -10.72 -8.86
CA LEU A 6 -17.23 -10.87 -9.74
C LEU A 6 -16.74 -12.32 -9.61
N GLY A 7 -16.96 -13.11 -10.65
CA GLY A 7 -16.48 -14.48 -10.75
C GLY A 7 -14.97 -14.48 -10.93
N TRP A 8 -14.23 -14.87 -9.91
CA TRP A 8 -12.82 -15.15 -9.99
C TRP A 8 -12.62 -16.56 -10.54
N SER A 9 -12.11 -16.67 -11.75
CA SER A 9 -11.58 -17.93 -12.28
C SER A 9 -10.19 -18.18 -11.68
N CYS A 10 -9.84 -19.43 -11.50
CA CYS A 10 -8.59 -19.91 -10.85
C CYS A 10 -7.30 -19.58 -11.62
N GLU A 11 -7.29 -18.66 -12.58
CA GLU A 11 -6.18 -18.45 -13.51
C GLU A 11 -5.20 -17.33 -13.16
N SER A 12 -5.34 -16.63 -12.02
CA SER A 12 -4.36 -15.58 -11.73
C SER A 12 -4.16 -15.29 -10.23
N VAL A 13 -3.35 -16.10 -9.57
CA VAL A 13 -2.62 -15.74 -8.34
C VAL A 13 -1.79 -14.45 -8.53
N THR A 14 -1.58 -14.03 -9.78
CA THR A 14 -0.73 -12.90 -10.19
C THR A 14 -1.38 -11.51 -10.05
N MET A 15 -2.68 -11.39 -9.81
CA MET A 15 -3.36 -10.08 -9.87
C MET A 15 -4.18 -9.73 -8.61
N ILE A 16 -3.75 -10.17 -7.44
CA ILE A 16 -4.47 -9.84 -6.20
C ILE A 16 -4.33 -8.38 -5.77
N PHE A 17 -3.32 -7.66 -6.29
CA PHE A 17 -3.07 -6.24 -6.01
C PHE A 17 -3.36 -5.33 -7.21
N GLY A 18 -4.23 -5.75 -8.14
CA GLY A 18 -4.63 -4.97 -9.32
C GLY A 18 -3.97 -5.41 -10.62
N ALA A 19 -4.51 -4.92 -11.74
CA ALA A 19 -4.15 -5.38 -13.08
C ALA A 19 -2.75 -4.95 -13.56
N ARG A 20 -2.15 -3.91 -12.95
CA ARG A 20 -0.86 -3.35 -13.37
C ARG A 20 0.30 -3.73 -12.47
N VAL A 21 0.00 -4.35 -11.34
CA VAL A 21 0.99 -4.76 -10.34
C VAL A 21 0.89 -6.27 -10.15
N LYS A 22 2.02 -6.94 -10.13
CA LYS A 22 2.11 -8.39 -9.94
C LYS A 22 3.06 -8.72 -8.78
N SER A 23 2.97 -9.93 -8.25
CA SER A 23 4.00 -10.46 -7.35
C SER A 23 5.38 -10.34 -7.99
N ALA A 24 6.39 -9.95 -7.23
CA ALA A 24 7.77 -10.11 -7.65
C ALA A 24 8.10 -11.59 -7.84
N ASP A 25 9.07 -11.89 -8.71
CA ASP A 25 9.50 -13.28 -8.92
C ASP A 25 10.40 -13.77 -7.76
N THR A 26 11.17 -12.87 -7.16
CA THR A 26 12.08 -13.12 -6.01
C THR A 26 12.14 -11.91 -5.08
N ALA A 27 12.77 -12.06 -3.91
CA ALA A 27 13.04 -10.94 -2.98
C ALA A 27 14.31 -10.15 -3.34
N GLU A 28 15.15 -10.65 -4.26
CA GLU A 28 16.46 -10.08 -4.64
C GLU A 28 16.42 -8.57 -4.92
N PRO A 29 15.41 -8.02 -5.64
CA PRO A 29 15.34 -6.57 -5.90
C PRO A 29 15.23 -5.71 -4.65
N ALA A 30 14.84 -6.28 -3.51
CA ALA A 30 14.68 -5.59 -2.24
C ALA A 30 15.81 -5.87 -1.23
N GLU A 31 16.75 -6.77 -1.53
CA GLU A 31 17.84 -7.15 -0.59
C GLU A 31 18.73 -5.98 -0.15
N TRP A 32 18.82 -4.94 -0.97
CA TRP A 32 19.58 -3.74 -0.65
C TRP A 32 18.92 -2.85 0.41
N VAL A 33 17.59 -2.96 0.60
CA VAL A 33 16.80 -2.06 1.46
C VAL A 33 17.16 -2.27 2.93
N ALA A 34 17.15 -3.50 3.41
CA ALA A 34 17.41 -3.81 4.82
C ALA A 34 18.79 -3.30 5.31
N PRO A 35 19.93 -3.54 4.61
CA PRO A 35 21.22 -3.00 5.03
C PRO A 35 21.33 -1.48 4.86
N ALA A 36 20.51 -0.84 4.02
CA ALA A 36 20.51 0.61 3.84
C ALA A 36 19.69 1.35 4.91
N ILE A 37 18.78 0.69 5.61
CA ILE A 37 17.99 1.24 6.72
C ILE A 37 18.74 0.99 8.02
N GLN A 38 19.45 2.01 8.53
CA GLN A 38 20.33 1.89 9.70
C GLN A 38 19.91 2.75 10.89
N GLY A 39 18.88 3.57 10.75
CA GLY A 39 18.37 4.44 11.81
C GLY A 39 17.70 3.70 12.95
N ALA A 40 17.51 4.40 14.05
CA ALA A 40 16.77 3.88 15.20
C ALA A 40 15.29 3.67 14.85
N TRP A 41 14.66 2.69 15.45
CA TRP A 41 13.20 2.55 15.38
C TRP A 41 12.52 3.81 15.95
N GLY A 42 11.48 4.30 15.27
CA GLY A 42 10.81 5.55 15.62
C GLY A 42 11.50 6.81 15.09
N SER A 43 12.54 6.68 14.25
CA SER A 43 13.09 7.81 13.49
C SER A 43 12.88 7.62 11.99
N VAL A 44 13.01 8.70 11.21
CA VAL A 44 12.94 8.66 9.75
C VAL A 44 13.92 7.63 9.18
N GLY A 45 15.16 7.58 9.67
CA GLY A 45 16.16 6.59 9.26
C GLY A 45 15.85 5.15 9.67
N GLY A 46 14.82 4.92 10.48
CA GLY A 46 14.34 3.59 10.85
C GLY A 46 13.55 2.89 9.73
N PHE A 47 13.17 3.63 8.66
CA PHE A 47 12.48 3.08 7.48
C PHE A 47 12.92 3.73 6.15
N MET A 48 13.83 4.72 6.19
CA MET A 48 14.41 5.36 5.02
C MET A 48 15.87 4.92 4.80
N PRO A 49 16.25 4.56 3.55
CA PRO A 49 17.64 4.25 3.21
C PRO A 49 18.57 5.46 3.42
N ASN A 50 19.76 5.22 3.98
CA ASN A 50 20.68 6.26 4.44
C ASN A 50 21.62 6.83 3.37
N HIS A 51 21.60 6.32 2.15
CA HIS A 51 22.51 6.74 1.08
C HIS A 51 21.99 7.88 0.21
N TYR A 52 20.73 8.27 0.36
CA TYR A 52 20.16 9.39 -0.36
C TYR A 52 20.57 10.73 0.28
N PRO A 53 20.98 11.74 -0.53
CA PRO A 53 21.43 13.01 0.01
C PRO A 53 20.31 13.87 0.61
N ARG A 54 19.07 13.62 0.21
CA ARG A 54 17.89 14.38 0.65
C ARG A 54 16.74 13.48 1.03
N VAL A 55 16.03 13.86 2.08
CA VAL A 55 14.72 13.29 2.46
C VAL A 55 13.73 14.43 2.57
N LEU A 56 12.62 14.31 1.86
CA LEU A 56 11.50 15.22 1.91
C LEU A 56 10.37 14.56 2.70
N HIS A 57 9.83 15.27 3.67
CA HIS A 57 8.62 14.92 4.40
C HIS A 57 7.45 15.67 3.79
N VAL A 58 6.41 14.93 3.40
CA VAL A 58 5.18 15.47 2.82
C VAL A 58 4.00 15.00 3.67
N HIS A 59 3.26 15.94 4.23
CA HIS A 59 2.07 15.64 5.00
C HIS A 59 0.86 15.54 4.07
N ALA A 60 0.06 14.46 4.19
CA ALA A 60 -1.17 14.32 3.42
C ALA A 60 -2.29 15.20 4.00
N PRO A 61 -2.89 16.11 3.21
CA PRO A 61 -3.94 17.00 3.70
C PRO A 61 -5.26 16.24 3.88
N GLY A 62 -6.09 16.77 4.76
CA GLY A 62 -7.49 16.37 4.93
C GLY A 62 -7.89 16.19 6.38
N PRO A 63 -9.01 16.82 6.80
CA PRO A 63 -9.51 16.73 8.17
C PRO A 63 -10.24 15.41 8.47
N SER A 64 -10.67 14.67 7.44
CA SER A 64 -11.36 13.38 7.59
C SER A 64 -10.57 12.24 6.97
N ILE A 65 -10.87 11.03 7.39
CA ILE A 65 -10.18 9.82 6.88
C ILE A 65 -10.43 9.61 5.37
N ASP A 66 -11.64 9.93 4.88
CA ASP A 66 -11.96 9.75 3.46
C ASP A 66 -11.24 10.79 2.58
N GLU A 67 -11.15 12.05 3.03
CA GLU A 67 -10.40 13.11 2.35
C GLU A 67 -8.90 12.83 2.39
N TRP A 68 -8.40 12.34 3.51
CA TRP A 68 -7.01 11.91 3.64
C TRP A 68 -6.66 10.77 2.68
N TRP A 69 -7.51 9.72 2.57
CA TRP A 69 -7.28 8.62 1.63
C TRP A 69 -7.20 9.09 0.17
N SER A 70 -8.12 9.98 -0.25
CA SER A 70 -8.10 10.54 -1.60
C SER A 70 -6.84 11.35 -1.85
N ALA A 71 -6.48 12.25 -0.93
CA ALA A 71 -5.28 13.07 -1.03
C ALA A 71 -3.99 12.23 -1.03
N TYR A 72 -3.98 11.13 -0.26
CA TYR A 72 -2.86 10.21 -0.21
C TYR A 72 -2.65 9.51 -1.55
N ARG A 73 -3.72 9.02 -2.17
CA ARG A 73 -3.68 8.44 -3.50
C ARG A 73 -3.16 9.43 -4.54
N ASP A 74 -3.66 10.66 -4.51
CA ASP A 74 -3.23 11.72 -5.43
C ASP A 74 -1.75 12.06 -5.26
N LEU A 75 -1.25 12.06 -4.02
CA LEU A 75 0.18 12.25 -3.73
C LEU A 75 1.03 11.10 -4.30
N PHE A 76 0.61 9.84 -4.18
CA PHE A 76 1.32 8.72 -4.80
C PHE A 76 1.33 8.82 -6.32
N GLY A 77 0.23 9.25 -6.94
CA GLY A 77 0.16 9.54 -8.38
C GLY A 77 1.11 10.66 -8.80
N LEU A 78 1.20 11.74 -8.01
CA LEU A 78 2.12 12.86 -8.23
C LEU A 78 3.59 12.41 -8.10
N ILE A 79 3.94 11.70 -7.01
CA ILE A 79 5.29 11.15 -6.80
C ILE A 79 5.68 10.25 -7.97
N ALA A 80 4.78 9.38 -8.42
CA ALA A 80 5.01 8.50 -9.55
C ALA A 80 5.23 9.29 -10.86
N SER A 81 4.42 10.32 -11.12
CA SER A 81 4.50 11.16 -12.31
C SER A 81 5.84 11.88 -12.42
N ILE A 82 6.29 12.50 -11.34
CA ILE A 82 7.59 13.19 -11.27
C ILE A 82 8.72 12.15 -11.27
N GLY A 83 8.59 11.10 -10.45
CA GLY A 83 9.59 10.05 -10.32
C GLY A 83 9.91 9.32 -11.62
N MET A 84 8.95 9.21 -12.55
CA MET A 84 9.19 8.66 -13.90
C MET A 84 10.20 9.50 -14.70
N GLN A 85 10.31 10.80 -14.48
CA GLN A 85 11.24 11.68 -15.16
C GLN A 85 12.64 11.62 -14.55
N HIS A 86 12.74 11.15 -13.30
CA HIS A 86 13.98 11.03 -12.53
C HIS A 86 14.50 9.59 -12.41
N THR A 87 14.08 8.70 -13.31
CA THR A 87 14.56 7.31 -13.34
C THR A 87 14.85 6.86 -14.77
N SER A 88 15.84 6.00 -14.94
CA SER A 88 16.08 5.29 -16.21
C SER A 88 15.19 4.04 -16.37
N SER A 89 14.43 3.66 -15.33
CA SER A 89 13.58 2.47 -15.30
C SER A 89 12.09 2.78 -15.04
N PRO A 90 11.43 3.69 -15.79
CA PRO A 90 10.05 4.10 -15.50
C PRO A 90 9.02 2.97 -15.66
N ASN A 91 9.35 1.93 -16.41
CA ASN A 91 8.50 0.77 -16.63
C ASN A 91 8.73 -0.35 -15.61
N ARG A 92 9.63 -0.17 -14.66
CA ARG A 92 9.95 -1.16 -13.63
C ARG A 92 10.19 -0.48 -12.29
N ALA A 93 9.30 -0.73 -11.36
CA ALA A 93 9.37 -0.30 -9.99
C ALA A 93 8.97 -1.44 -9.06
N TRP A 94 9.33 -1.30 -7.80
CA TRP A 94 9.07 -2.23 -6.72
C TRP A 94 8.20 -1.54 -5.70
N PHE A 95 7.19 -2.26 -5.25
CA PHE A 95 6.24 -1.82 -4.24
C PHE A 95 6.27 -2.84 -3.11
N ALA A 96 6.41 -2.38 -1.90
CA ALA A 96 6.37 -3.23 -0.73
C ALA A 96 5.14 -2.88 0.09
N VAL A 97 4.30 -3.87 0.38
CA VAL A 97 3.05 -3.73 1.12
C VAL A 97 3.17 -4.52 2.41
N TRP A 98 2.94 -3.87 3.54
CA TRP A 98 3.10 -4.48 4.85
C TRP A 98 2.14 -5.66 5.07
N GLU A 99 2.68 -6.81 5.55
CA GLU A 99 1.88 -8.02 5.81
C GLU A 99 0.84 -7.84 6.94
N GLY A 100 1.05 -6.84 7.82
CA GLY A 100 0.15 -6.55 8.93
C GLY A 100 -1.15 -5.83 8.53
N HIS A 101 -1.30 -5.40 7.29
CA HIS A 101 -2.59 -4.95 6.77
C HIS A 101 -3.58 -6.12 6.77
N SER A 102 -4.83 -5.86 7.19
CA SER A 102 -5.86 -6.88 7.18
C SER A 102 -6.40 -7.11 5.77
N PHE A 103 -5.89 -8.15 5.10
CA PHE A 103 -6.39 -8.56 3.78
C PHE A 103 -7.60 -9.49 3.84
N GLU A 104 -8.19 -9.67 5.01
CA GLU A 104 -9.35 -10.53 5.20
C GLU A 104 -10.64 -9.88 4.72
N ILE A 105 -11.44 -10.65 3.99
CA ILE A 105 -12.78 -10.25 3.59
C ILE A 105 -13.73 -10.48 4.75
N ASN A 106 -14.26 -9.39 5.29
CA ASN A 106 -15.25 -9.41 6.37
C ASN A 106 -16.55 -8.74 5.93
N THR A 107 -17.10 -9.15 4.80
CA THR A 107 -18.38 -8.62 4.33
C THR A 107 -19.51 -9.10 5.24
N GLN A 108 -20.33 -8.16 5.73
CA GLN A 108 -21.49 -8.45 6.56
C GLN A 108 -22.76 -7.92 5.93
N ILE A 109 -23.89 -8.62 6.13
CA ILE A 109 -25.19 -8.11 5.74
C ILE A 109 -25.81 -7.40 6.95
N ALA A 110 -26.03 -6.09 6.82
CA ALA A 110 -26.81 -5.31 7.74
C ALA A 110 -28.26 -5.20 7.24
N TRP A 111 -29.21 -5.50 8.09
CA TRP A 111 -30.64 -5.25 7.83
C TRP A 111 -31.05 -4.01 8.62
N LYS A 112 -31.63 -3.02 7.93
CA LYS A 112 -32.11 -1.79 8.57
C LYS A 112 -33.24 -2.07 9.58
N ASP A 113 -34.12 -3.03 9.27
CA ASP A 113 -35.29 -3.35 10.07
C ASP A 113 -35.18 -4.72 10.75
N PRO A 114 -35.80 -4.94 11.90
CA PRO A 114 -35.90 -6.27 12.51
C PRO A 114 -36.63 -7.25 11.59
N ALA A 115 -36.34 -8.54 11.72
CA ALA A 115 -37.04 -9.55 10.92
C ALA A 115 -38.53 -9.63 11.34
N PRO A 116 -39.49 -9.50 10.39
CA PRO A 116 -40.91 -9.38 10.71
C PRO A 116 -41.49 -10.63 11.37
N ASP A 117 -40.96 -11.82 11.04
CA ASP A 117 -41.44 -13.10 11.55
C ASP A 117 -40.32 -14.13 11.69
N ARG A 118 -40.73 -15.36 12.09
CA ARG A 118 -39.81 -16.46 12.29
C ARG A 118 -39.19 -16.99 10.98
N ALA A 119 -39.93 -16.92 9.87
CA ALA A 119 -39.44 -17.35 8.57
C ALA A 119 -38.35 -16.40 8.07
N ALA A 120 -38.58 -15.10 8.16
CA ALA A 120 -37.60 -14.06 7.83
C ALA A 120 -36.33 -14.16 8.69
N ARG A 121 -36.44 -14.51 9.99
CA ARG A 121 -35.29 -14.75 10.87
C ARG A 121 -34.45 -15.95 10.41
N ARG A 122 -35.12 -17.04 10.00
CA ARG A 122 -34.46 -18.24 9.48
C ARG A 122 -33.75 -17.95 8.16
N ASP A 123 -34.38 -17.21 7.26
CA ASP A 123 -33.80 -16.83 5.99
C ASP A 123 -32.56 -15.93 6.17
N ARG A 124 -32.66 -14.89 7.01
CA ARG A 124 -31.50 -14.05 7.36
C ARG A 124 -30.35 -14.84 7.97
N LYS A 125 -30.63 -15.82 8.84
CA LYS A 125 -29.62 -16.73 9.41
C LYS A 125 -28.96 -17.55 8.31
N ARG A 126 -29.73 -18.07 7.35
CA ARG A 126 -29.21 -18.81 6.20
C ARG A 126 -28.33 -17.94 5.32
N GLN A 127 -28.76 -16.73 5.00
CA GLN A 127 -27.99 -15.76 4.20
C GLN A 127 -26.67 -15.40 4.87
N ARG A 128 -26.66 -15.15 6.18
CA ARG A 128 -25.42 -14.92 6.94
C ARG A 128 -24.47 -16.12 6.89
N ALA A 129 -25.00 -17.34 7.01
CA ALA A 129 -24.18 -18.55 6.95
C ALA A 129 -23.56 -18.76 5.56
N LEU A 130 -24.32 -18.48 4.49
CA LEU A 130 -23.81 -18.56 3.12
C LEU A 130 -22.72 -17.50 2.87
N LEU A 131 -22.94 -16.26 3.33
CA LEU A 131 -21.96 -15.20 3.19
C LEU A 131 -20.67 -15.51 3.97
N ARG A 132 -20.79 -16.02 5.20
CA ARG A 132 -19.61 -16.44 5.98
C ARG A 132 -18.82 -17.50 5.23
N LYS A 133 -19.47 -18.55 4.74
CA LYS A 133 -18.81 -19.60 3.96
C LYS A 133 -18.10 -19.05 2.71
N GLU A 134 -18.70 -18.07 2.05
CA GLU A 134 -18.08 -17.43 0.89
C GLU A 134 -16.88 -16.57 1.30
N ASN A 135 -16.99 -15.79 2.38
CA ASN A 135 -15.86 -15.05 2.94
C ASN A 135 -14.71 -16.00 3.31
N ASP A 136 -14.99 -17.08 4.03
CA ASP A 136 -13.98 -18.08 4.43
C ASP A 136 -13.25 -18.67 3.21
N ARG A 137 -14.02 -19.01 2.14
CA ARG A 137 -13.44 -19.52 0.89
C ARG A 137 -12.54 -18.50 0.21
N ARG A 138 -12.99 -17.25 0.11
CA ARG A 138 -12.22 -16.16 -0.51
C ARG A 138 -10.99 -15.83 0.31
N ASN A 139 -11.09 -15.75 1.63
CA ASN A 139 -9.98 -15.53 2.52
C ASN A 139 -8.91 -16.63 2.39
N ALA A 140 -9.33 -17.90 2.32
CA ALA A 140 -8.39 -19.00 2.08
C ALA A 140 -7.63 -18.83 0.75
N SER A 141 -8.32 -18.39 -0.30
CA SER A 141 -7.70 -18.12 -1.61
C SER A 141 -6.72 -16.94 -1.55
N VAL A 142 -7.12 -15.82 -0.92
CA VAL A 142 -6.25 -14.64 -0.72
C VAL A 142 -5.01 -15.02 0.09
N THR A 143 -5.18 -15.72 1.21
CA THR A 143 -4.08 -16.17 2.07
C THR A 143 -3.12 -17.09 1.31
N ALA A 144 -3.65 -18.05 0.53
CA ALA A 144 -2.81 -18.94 -0.27
C ALA A 144 -2.00 -18.16 -1.33
N ALA A 145 -2.59 -17.14 -1.94
CA ALA A 145 -1.92 -16.27 -2.89
C ALA A 145 -0.82 -15.42 -2.22
N LEU A 146 -1.12 -14.81 -1.07
CA LEU A 146 -0.15 -14.00 -0.30
C LEU A 146 1.07 -14.81 0.11
N HIS A 147 0.89 -16.09 0.49
CA HIS A 147 2.01 -16.98 0.84
C HIS A 147 2.96 -17.30 -0.33
N GLN A 148 2.59 -17.00 -1.56
CA GLN A 148 3.44 -17.20 -2.74
C GLN A 148 4.25 -15.93 -3.08
N ILE A 149 3.96 -14.79 -2.44
CA ILE A 149 4.62 -13.53 -2.73
C ILE A 149 5.96 -13.47 -1.97
N PRO A 150 7.08 -13.20 -2.64
CA PRO A 150 8.34 -12.94 -1.96
C PRO A 150 8.22 -11.77 -0.98
N CYS A 151 8.88 -11.88 0.17
CA CYS A 151 8.82 -10.87 1.21
C CYS A 151 10.16 -10.15 1.36
N LEU A 152 10.10 -8.84 1.56
CA LEU A 152 11.16 -8.05 2.16
C LEU A 152 11.00 -8.14 3.68
N ASP A 153 12.04 -8.61 4.37
CA ASP A 153 12.08 -8.70 5.83
C ASP A 153 12.91 -7.51 6.37
N LEU A 154 12.25 -6.58 7.05
CA LEU A 154 12.88 -5.51 7.79
C LEU A 154 12.72 -5.79 9.29
N ARG A 155 13.67 -5.32 10.09
CA ARG A 155 13.86 -5.61 11.54
C ARG A 155 12.59 -5.91 12.35
N HIS A 156 11.47 -5.22 12.06
CA HIS A 156 10.22 -5.31 12.83
C HIS A 156 8.98 -5.55 11.95
N ARG A 157 9.13 -5.60 10.62
CA ARG A 157 8.02 -5.71 9.67
C ARG A 157 8.42 -6.55 8.47
N LYS A 158 7.44 -7.27 7.92
CA LYS A 158 7.56 -7.94 6.63
C LYS A 158 6.64 -7.29 5.62
N TYR A 159 7.10 -7.25 4.39
CA TYR A 159 6.38 -6.63 3.30
C TYR A 159 6.29 -7.59 2.12
N TYR A 160 5.10 -7.75 1.56
CA TYR A 160 4.92 -8.42 0.27
C TYR A 160 5.55 -7.58 -0.82
N LEU A 161 6.41 -8.20 -1.64
CA LEU A 161 7.12 -7.50 -2.71
C LEU A 161 6.38 -7.66 -4.03
N LEU A 162 6.02 -6.52 -4.61
CA LEU A 162 5.30 -6.41 -5.86
C LEU A 162 6.13 -5.68 -6.91
N ALA A 163 5.83 -5.92 -8.18
CA ALA A 163 6.49 -5.30 -9.32
C ALA A 163 5.47 -4.70 -10.29
N GLY A 164 5.79 -3.55 -10.87
CA GLY A 164 4.98 -2.88 -11.88
C GLY A 164 5.69 -1.66 -12.46
N PRO A 165 5.07 -0.91 -13.38
CA PRO A 165 5.61 0.37 -13.81
C PRO A 165 5.49 1.40 -12.66
N VAL A 166 6.36 2.40 -12.64
CA VAL A 166 6.32 3.51 -11.66
C VAL A 166 4.91 4.12 -11.59
N SER A 167 4.26 4.29 -12.74
CA SER A 167 2.89 4.83 -12.87
C SER A 167 1.79 3.96 -12.28
N ALA A 168 2.09 2.84 -11.63
CA ALA A 168 1.08 2.00 -10.99
C ALA A 168 0.93 2.27 -9.48
N ALA A 169 1.68 3.20 -8.92
CA ALA A 169 1.68 3.48 -7.48
C ALA A 169 0.30 3.87 -6.91
N ASP A 170 -0.51 4.58 -7.71
CA ASP A 170 -1.90 4.98 -7.38
C ASP A 170 -2.95 3.96 -7.83
N GLN A 171 -2.54 2.77 -8.28
CA GLN A 171 -3.40 1.73 -8.87
C GLN A 171 -3.24 0.37 -8.19
N ILE A 172 -2.54 0.30 -7.07
CA ILE A 172 -2.48 -0.90 -6.24
C ILE A 172 -3.84 -1.08 -5.59
N GLU A 173 -4.39 -2.29 -5.66
CA GLU A 173 -5.70 -2.62 -5.10
C GLU A 173 -5.55 -3.46 -3.83
N HIS A 174 -6.43 -3.23 -2.87
CA HIS A 174 -6.50 -4.07 -1.69
C HIS A 174 -7.12 -5.43 -2.06
N PRO A 175 -6.45 -6.56 -1.79
CA PRO A 175 -6.89 -7.89 -2.24
C PRO A 175 -8.32 -8.27 -1.83
N ALA A 176 -8.79 -7.77 -0.70
CA ALA A 176 -10.10 -8.11 -0.17
C ALA A 176 -11.21 -7.11 -0.57
N MET A 177 -10.87 -5.84 -0.79
CA MET A 177 -11.85 -4.76 -0.97
C MET A 177 -11.96 -4.27 -2.40
N ALA A 178 -11.00 -4.59 -3.28
CA ALA A 178 -10.88 -4.06 -4.64
C ALA A 178 -10.94 -2.51 -4.66
N ASP A 179 -10.35 -1.90 -3.64
CA ASP A 179 -10.18 -0.47 -3.49
C ASP A 179 -8.68 -0.16 -3.49
N TRP A 180 -8.32 1.11 -3.68
CA TRP A 180 -6.93 1.51 -3.68
C TRP A 180 -6.26 1.21 -2.33
N HIS A 181 -5.01 0.78 -2.41
CA HIS A 181 -4.13 0.56 -1.27
C HIS A 181 -2.77 1.19 -1.54
N ASN A 182 -2.25 1.96 -0.59
CA ASN A 182 -0.91 2.53 -0.76
C ASN A 182 0.18 1.46 -0.63
N PRO A 183 1.28 1.55 -1.38
CA PRO A 183 2.49 0.85 -1.00
C PRO A 183 3.09 1.51 0.26
N ASP A 184 3.61 0.71 1.18
CA ASP A 184 4.33 1.24 2.34
C ASP A 184 5.75 1.69 1.94
N LEU A 185 6.38 0.97 0.99
CA LEU A 185 7.66 1.35 0.39
C LEU A 185 7.55 1.27 -1.14
N PHE A 186 8.22 2.20 -1.82
CA PHE A 186 8.12 2.31 -3.27
C PHE A 186 9.41 2.88 -3.87
N TRP A 187 9.99 2.22 -4.90
CA TRP A 187 11.21 2.68 -5.57
C TRP A 187 11.32 2.15 -7.01
N PRO A 188 11.98 2.88 -7.94
CA PRO A 188 12.28 2.37 -9.27
C PRO A 188 13.43 1.35 -9.24
N ASP A 189 13.53 0.52 -10.26
CA ASP A 189 14.55 -0.55 -10.34
C ASP A 189 15.99 -0.03 -10.27
N ASP A 190 16.24 1.18 -10.79
CA ASP A 190 17.53 1.85 -10.73
C ASP A 190 17.83 2.56 -9.40
N ARG A 191 16.90 2.53 -8.45
CA ARG A 191 17.04 3.06 -7.08
C ARG A 191 17.39 4.55 -7.03
N ARG A 192 17.01 5.36 -8.04
CA ARG A 192 17.30 6.79 -8.07
C ARG A 192 16.60 7.58 -6.98
N TRP A 193 15.45 7.05 -6.53
CA TRP A 193 14.68 7.62 -5.44
C TRP A 193 13.93 6.51 -4.68
N PHE A 194 13.42 6.86 -3.51
CA PHE A 194 12.69 5.95 -2.63
C PHE A 194 11.58 6.71 -1.90
N ALA A 195 10.40 6.14 -1.82
CA ALA A 195 9.30 6.68 -1.04
C ALA A 195 8.88 5.65 0.02
N ALA A 196 8.55 6.15 1.20
CA ALA A 196 8.09 5.33 2.31
C ALA A 196 6.97 6.03 3.08
N THR A 197 6.07 5.23 3.63
CA THR A 197 5.03 5.67 4.55
C THR A 197 4.89 4.66 5.68
N ASP A 198 4.20 5.04 6.73
CA ASP A 198 3.88 4.17 7.84
C ASP A 198 2.40 4.32 8.18
N VAL A 199 1.77 3.24 8.64
CA VAL A 199 0.33 3.21 8.98
C VAL A 199 -0.04 4.14 10.14
N ASP A 200 0.94 4.48 10.97
CA ASP A 200 0.76 5.33 12.15
C ASP A 200 0.91 6.84 11.82
N PHE A 201 1.29 7.18 10.58
CA PHE A 201 1.56 8.57 10.18
C PHE A 201 0.81 8.96 8.91
N ARG A 202 0.29 10.19 8.89
CA ARG A 202 -0.34 10.80 7.70
C ARG A 202 0.69 11.45 6.79
N SER A 203 1.84 10.82 6.64
CA SER A 203 3.00 11.41 6.00
C SER A 203 3.66 10.44 5.03
N ILE A 204 4.21 10.99 3.95
CA ILE A 204 5.05 10.26 3.01
C ILE A 204 6.45 10.86 3.11
N TYR A 205 7.45 10.00 3.23
CA TYR A 205 8.86 10.38 3.20
C TYR A 205 9.44 9.96 1.86
N ILE A 206 10.08 10.90 1.17
CA ILE A 206 10.62 10.68 -0.16
C ILE A 206 12.08 11.05 -0.17
N ALA A 207 12.94 10.13 -0.60
CA ALA A 207 14.38 10.30 -0.70
C ALA A 207 14.84 10.27 -2.17
N GLY A 208 15.82 11.07 -2.51
CA GLY A 208 16.36 11.14 -3.86
C GLY A 208 17.49 12.18 -3.95
N ASP A 209 17.89 12.50 -5.18
CA ASP A 209 18.82 13.60 -5.44
C ASP A 209 18.15 14.98 -5.29
N ASP A 210 18.98 16.03 -5.37
CA ASP A 210 18.52 17.42 -5.19
C ASP A 210 17.52 17.85 -6.26
N ASP A 211 17.67 17.40 -7.51
CA ASP A 211 16.79 17.77 -8.62
C ASP A 211 15.41 17.18 -8.42
N PHE A 212 15.32 15.88 -8.14
CA PHE A 212 14.05 15.18 -7.87
C PHE A 212 13.30 15.77 -6.67
N THR A 213 13.99 15.92 -5.54
CA THR A 213 13.34 16.41 -4.31
C THR A 213 12.93 17.88 -4.42
N THR A 214 13.68 18.70 -5.16
CA THR A 214 13.33 20.10 -5.43
C THR A 214 12.11 20.22 -6.35
N GLU A 215 12.04 19.42 -7.42
CA GLU A 215 10.88 19.41 -8.32
C GLU A 215 9.64 18.94 -7.58
N LEU A 216 9.76 17.86 -6.81
CA LEU A 216 8.65 17.34 -6.01
C LEU A 216 8.15 18.37 -4.99
N ALA A 217 9.06 19.03 -4.25
CA ALA A 217 8.70 20.04 -3.26
C ALA A 217 7.95 21.25 -3.86
N ARG A 218 8.22 21.60 -5.13
CA ARG A 218 7.48 22.66 -5.83
C ARG A 218 6.10 22.23 -6.32
N SER A 219 5.93 20.93 -6.51
CA SER A 219 4.75 20.36 -7.16
C SER A 219 3.69 19.86 -6.17
N VAL A 220 4.09 19.51 -4.93
CA VAL A 220 3.13 19.06 -3.92
C VAL A 220 2.26 20.23 -3.44
N PRO A 221 0.93 20.02 -3.32
CA PRO A 221 0.00 21.08 -2.94
C PRO A 221 -0.06 21.32 -1.42
N THR A 222 0.78 20.65 -0.65
CA THR A 222 0.73 20.63 0.81
C THR A 222 2.08 21.02 1.41
N ASP A 223 2.09 21.18 2.72
CA ASP A 223 3.34 21.44 3.44
C ASP A 223 4.33 20.29 3.25
N CYS A 224 5.50 20.65 2.77
CA CYS A 224 6.63 19.74 2.65
C CYS A 224 7.90 20.39 3.20
N LYS A 225 8.77 19.59 3.78
CA LYS A 225 10.02 20.05 4.36
C LYS A 225 11.11 18.99 4.23
N HIS A 226 12.35 19.45 4.07
CA HIS A 226 13.48 18.56 4.23
C HIS A 226 13.65 18.15 5.68
N VAL A 227 13.92 16.87 5.90
CA VAL A 227 14.12 16.31 7.24
C VAL A 227 15.41 15.50 7.30
N ALA A 228 15.97 15.40 8.50
CA ALA A 228 17.14 14.58 8.76
C ALA A 228 16.69 13.14 9.11
N LEU A 229 17.56 12.16 8.89
CA LEU A 229 17.26 10.75 9.17
C LEU A 229 17.14 10.45 10.67
N ASP A 230 17.73 11.26 11.53
CA ASP A 230 17.63 11.14 13.00
C ASP A 230 16.38 11.81 13.59
N LEU A 231 15.57 12.49 12.77
CA LEU A 231 14.31 13.07 13.20
C LEU A 231 13.43 11.97 13.80
N GLN A 232 13.04 12.17 15.06
CA GLN A 232 12.09 11.27 15.74
C GLN A 232 10.68 11.49 15.21
N LEU A 233 9.96 10.41 15.00
CA LEU A 233 8.57 10.41 14.58
C LEU A 233 7.68 10.54 15.79
N GLU A 234 6.75 11.45 15.73
CA GLU A 234 5.67 11.58 16.72
C GLU A 234 4.40 11.03 16.08
N ALA A 235 3.69 10.14 16.77
CA ALA A 235 2.40 9.67 16.30
C ALA A 235 1.46 10.88 16.12
N GLU A 236 0.87 11.00 14.96
CA GLU A 236 -0.10 12.05 14.67
C GLU A 236 -1.47 11.60 15.21
N ASP A 237 -2.09 12.44 16.06
CA ASP A 237 -3.42 12.23 16.66
C ASP A 237 -4.57 12.35 15.62
#